data_3ea15b69600ac05f66aea183dfcc37c1
#
_entry.id   3ea15b69600ac05f66aea183dfcc37c1
#
_cell.length_a   1.000
_cell.length_b   1.000
_cell.length_c   1.000
_cell.angle_alpha   90.00
_cell.angle_beta   90.00
_cell.angle_gamma   90.00
#
_symmetry.space_group_name_H-M   'P 1'
#
loop_
_entity.id
_entity.type
_entity.pdbx_description
1 polymer ?
#
loop_
_entity_poly.entity_id
_entity_poly.type
_entity_poly.pdbx_seq_one_letter_code
_entity_poly.pdbx_strand_id
1 'polypeptide(L)'
;MIIVFHRGAVIRPHRHRGKTESYHIIFGELDIVRFDDEGLPTRIVSMGKLASGKTLVYRQNRPIWHSVIIRSEYAAIHEVTNGTLPRRRERVRTVVAGRR
;
A
#
# COMPACT_ATOMS: atom_id res chain seq x y z
N MET A 1 0.41 -11.59 -0.48
CA MET A 1 1.84 -11.18 -0.50
C MET A 1 2.11 -10.25 0.68
N ILE A 2 3.23 -10.46 1.32
CA ILE A 2 3.66 -9.56 2.40
C ILE A 2 4.66 -8.57 1.81
N ILE A 3 4.43 -7.29 2.05
CA ILE A 3 5.32 -6.23 1.57
C ILE A 3 5.86 -5.49 2.78
N VAL A 4 7.19 -5.37 2.84
CA VAL A 4 7.86 -4.63 3.91
C VAL A 4 8.41 -3.35 3.30
N PHE A 5 8.03 -2.22 3.89
CA PHE A 5 8.47 -0.90 3.45
C PHE A 5 9.43 -0.30 4.46
N HIS A 6 10.39 0.43 3.95
CA HIS A 6 11.30 1.22 4.78
C HIS A 6 10.95 2.69 4.63
N ARG A 7 11.08 3.46 5.71
CA ARG A 7 10.85 4.90 5.65
C ARG A 7 11.75 5.50 4.57
N GLY A 8 11.21 6.40 3.79
CA GLY A 8 11.93 7.01 2.69
C GLY A 8 11.81 6.26 1.37
N ALA A 9 11.16 5.10 1.37
CA ALA A 9 10.88 4.41 0.11
C ALA A 9 10.02 5.31 -0.77
N VAL A 10 10.36 5.36 -2.05
CA VAL A 10 9.62 6.15 -3.02
C VAL A 10 8.70 5.22 -3.78
N ILE A 11 7.39 5.44 -3.60
CA ILE A 11 6.38 4.62 -4.24
C ILE A 11 5.60 5.52 -5.18
N ARG A 12 5.75 5.28 -6.47
CA ARG A 12 5.08 6.11 -7.47
C ARG A 12 3.59 5.80 -7.48
N PRO A 13 2.75 6.80 -7.74
CA PRO A 13 1.33 6.55 -7.92
C PRO A 13 1.12 5.51 -9.01
N HIS A 14 0.22 4.58 -8.75
CA HIS A 14 -0.10 3.53 -9.70
C HIS A 14 -1.53 3.08 -9.48
N ARG A 15 -2.06 2.34 -10.44
CA ARG A 15 -3.37 1.72 -10.33
C ARG A 15 -3.37 0.40 -11.06
N HIS A 16 -4.25 -0.50 -10.62
CA HIS A 16 -4.40 -1.81 -11.23
C HIS A 16 -5.83 -1.96 -11.72
N ARG A 17 -5.99 -2.17 -13.00
CA ARG A 17 -7.30 -2.36 -13.59
C ARG A 17 -7.76 -3.80 -13.41
N GLY A 18 -9.05 -3.96 -13.17
CA GLY A 18 -9.66 -5.28 -13.06
C GLY A 18 -9.28 -6.05 -11.83
N LYS A 19 -8.74 -5.38 -10.81
CA LYS A 19 -8.34 -6.04 -9.57
C LYS A 19 -8.94 -5.35 -8.37
N THR A 20 -9.28 -6.17 -7.37
CA THR A 20 -9.59 -5.69 -6.04
C THR A 20 -8.36 -5.91 -5.18
N GLU A 21 -8.01 -4.91 -4.41
CA GLU A 21 -6.84 -4.97 -3.55
C GLU A 21 -7.27 -4.74 -2.11
N SER A 22 -6.75 -5.56 -1.20
CA SER A 22 -6.94 -5.38 0.23
C SER A 22 -5.59 -5.27 0.89
N TYR A 23 -5.45 -4.31 1.79
CA TYR A 23 -4.22 -4.09 2.55
C TYR A 23 -4.53 -4.27 4.01
N HIS A 24 -3.78 -5.13 4.67
CA HIS A 24 -3.92 -5.39 6.10
C HIS A 24 -2.59 -5.05 6.74
N ILE A 25 -2.60 -4.08 7.66
CA ILE A 25 -1.37 -3.67 8.33
C ILE A 25 -0.91 -4.77 9.28
N ILE A 26 0.37 -5.13 9.19
CA ILE A 26 0.96 -6.12 10.09
C ILE A 26 1.71 -5.41 11.21
N PHE A 27 2.54 -4.44 10.86
CA PHE A 27 3.17 -3.57 11.86
C PHE A 27 3.54 -2.25 11.21
N GLY A 28 3.84 -1.26 12.06
CA GLY A 28 4.22 0.05 11.60
C GLY A 28 3.02 0.90 11.23
N GLU A 29 3.30 2.02 10.60
CA GLU A 29 2.28 2.99 10.19
C GLU A 29 2.58 3.51 8.80
N LEU A 30 1.53 3.66 8.01
CA LEU A 30 1.64 4.22 6.68
C LEU A 30 0.33 4.90 6.30
N ASP A 31 0.41 5.74 5.27
CA ASP A 31 -0.76 6.36 4.69
C ASP A 31 -0.91 5.89 3.26
N ILE A 32 -2.12 5.52 2.89
CA ILE A 32 -2.49 5.30 1.49
C ILE A 32 -3.03 6.64 0.99
N VAL A 33 -2.42 7.18 -0.06
CA VAL A 33 -2.86 8.44 -0.64
C VAL A 33 -3.51 8.14 -1.99
N ARG A 34 -4.74 8.60 -2.18
CA ARG A 34 -5.47 8.42 -3.42
C ARG A 34 -5.44 9.71 -4.22
N PHE A 35 -5.42 9.57 -5.54
CA PHE A 35 -5.35 10.71 -6.45
C PHE A 35 -6.44 10.60 -7.50
N ASP A 36 -6.86 11.76 -8.02
CA ASP A 36 -7.74 11.79 -9.18
C ASP A 36 -6.91 11.68 -10.47
N ASP A 37 -7.58 11.77 -11.60
CA ASP A 37 -6.92 11.61 -12.89
C ASP A 37 -6.00 12.76 -13.25
N GLU A 38 -6.15 13.91 -12.57
CA GLU A 38 -5.24 15.04 -12.74
C GLU A 38 -4.04 14.98 -11.79
N GLY A 39 -3.98 13.95 -10.95
CA GLY A 39 -2.86 13.82 -10.03
C GLY A 39 -3.04 14.56 -8.72
N LEU A 40 -4.24 15.07 -8.44
CA LEU A 40 -4.49 15.75 -7.17
C LEU A 40 -4.91 14.75 -6.10
N PRO A 41 -4.38 14.89 -4.87
CA PRO A 41 -4.79 14.00 -3.78
C PRO A 41 -6.27 14.20 -3.46
N THR A 42 -6.99 13.09 -3.32
CA THR A 42 -8.42 13.12 -3.00
C THR A 42 -8.72 12.54 -1.63
N ARG A 43 -7.86 11.66 -1.12
CA ARG A 43 -8.11 11.02 0.17
C ARG A 43 -6.83 10.44 0.72
N ILE A 44 -6.71 10.47 2.04
CA ILE A 44 -5.63 9.82 2.77
C ILE A 44 -6.25 8.83 3.75
N VAL A 45 -5.80 7.58 3.70
CA VAL A 45 -6.20 6.55 4.65
C VAL A 45 -4.99 6.22 5.50
N SER A 46 -5.03 6.60 6.77
CA SER A 46 -3.92 6.33 7.69
C SER A 46 -4.11 4.96 8.30
N MET A 47 -3.11 4.10 8.14
CA MET A 47 -3.16 2.72 8.60
C MET A 47 -2.16 2.49 9.71
N GLY A 48 -2.56 1.70 10.69
CA GLY A 48 -1.73 1.32 11.81
C GLY A 48 -2.35 0.16 12.56
N LYS A 49 -1.65 -0.32 13.57
CA LYS A 49 -2.13 -1.45 14.37
C LYS A 49 -3.42 -1.05 15.10
N LEU A 50 -4.13 -2.07 15.57
CA LEU A 50 -5.43 -1.88 16.21
C LEU A 50 -5.38 -0.84 17.33
N ALA A 51 -4.36 -0.89 18.16
CA ALA A 51 -4.24 0.00 19.31
C ALA A 51 -4.02 1.47 18.91
N SER A 52 -3.63 1.73 17.68
CA SER A 52 -3.38 3.11 17.23
C SER A 52 -4.65 3.89 16.94
N GLY A 53 -5.77 3.21 16.78
CA GLY A 53 -7.01 3.83 16.35
C GLY A 53 -7.06 4.13 14.86
N LYS A 54 -6.01 3.79 14.12
CA LYS A 54 -5.97 3.99 12.68
C LYS A 54 -6.61 2.81 11.97
N THR A 55 -6.74 2.93 10.66
CA THR A 55 -7.36 1.87 9.85
C THR A 55 -6.46 0.63 9.84
N LEU A 56 -7.05 -0.51 10.16
CA LEU A 56 -6.33 -1.78 10.18
C LEU A 56 -6.36 -2.48 8.83
N VAL A 57 -7.50 -2.41 8.14
CA VAL A 57 -7.71 -3.06 6.85
C VAL A 57 -8.36 -2.06 5.91
N TYR A 58 -7.80 -1.95 4.71
CA TYR A 58 -8.31 -1.08 3.67
C TYR A 58 -8.51 -1.89 2.40
N ARG A 59 -9.67 -1.73 1.78
CA ARG A 59 -9.98 -2.44 0.55
C ARG A 59 -10.30 -1.46 -0.55
N GLN A 60 -9.75 -1.71 -1.73
CA GLN A 60 -9.94 -0.88 -2.90
C GLN A 60 -10.40 -1.77 -4.04
N ASN A 61 -11.62 -1.55 -4.51
CA ASN A 61 -12.23 -2.40 -5.53
C ASN A 61 -12.40 -1.70 -6.88
N ARG A 62 -11.76 -0.57 -7.06
CA ARG A 62 -11.77 0.18 -8.31
C ARG A 62 -10.36 0.60 -8.68
N PRO A 63 -10.07 0.79 -9.97
CA PRO A 63 -8.73 1.24 -10.37
C PRO A 63 -8.54 2.72 -10.03
N ILE A 64 -8.02 2.97 -8.85
CA ILE A 64 -7.79 4.32 -8.34
C ILE A 64 -6.29 4.54 -8.24
N TRP A 65 -5.83 5.68 -8.74
CA TRP A 65 -4.44 6.07 -8.57
C TRP A 65 -4.14 6.20 -7.09
N HIS A 66 -3.08 5.56 -6.64
CA HIS A 66 -2.72 5.61 -5.23
C HIS A 66 -1.22 5.44 -5.05
N SER A 67 -0.76 5.86 -3.89
CA SER A 67 0.62 5.72 -3.46
C SER A 67 0.62 5.47 -1.96
N VAL A 68 1.80 5.21 -1.42
CA VAL A 68 1.96 4.90 -0.01
C VAL A 68 3.05 5.80 0.56
N ILE A 69 2.79 6.37 1.73
CA ILE A 69 3.79 7.13 2.48
C ILE A 69 4.05 6.37 3.78
N ILE A 70 5.29 6.01 4.02
CA ILE A 70 5.68 5.24 5.20
C ILE A 70 5.91 6.21 6.35
N ARG A 71 5.22 6.01 7.47
CA ARG A 71 5.30 6.92 8.61
C ARG A 71 6.19 6.44 9.74
N SER A 72 6.38 5.13 9.87
CA SER A 72 7.31 4.55 10.83
C SER A 72 8.60 4.18 10.13
N GLU A 73 9.59 3.74 10.89
CA GLU A 73 10.86 3.34 10.29
C GLU A 73 10.66 2.20 9.30
N TYR A 74 9.83 1.24 9.69
CA TYR A 74 9.41 0.14 8.82
C TYR A 74 7.89 0.02 8.93
N ALA A 75 7.28 -0.47 7.87
CA ALA A 75 5.87 -0.86 7.89
C ALA A 75 5.72 -2.12 7.06
N ALA A 76 4.83 -2.98 7.46
CA ALA A 76 4.56 -4.19 6.69
C ALA A 76 3.07 -4.36 6.53
N ILE A 77 2.68 -4.78 5.35
CA ILE A 77 1.29 -5.08 5.04
C ILE A 77 1.19 -6.47 4.44
N HIS A 78 0.01 -7.06 4.60
CA HIS A 78 -0.39 -8.23 3.85
C HIS A 78 -1.32 -7.74 2.75
N GLU A 79 -0.90 -7.86 1.51
CA GLU A 79 -1.68 -7.45 0.36
C GLU A 79 -2.34 -8.66 -0.27
N VAL A 80 -3.64 -8.58 -0.48
CA VAL A 80 -4.40 -9.62 -1.15
C VAL A 80 -5.06 -9.01 -2.37
N THR A 81 -4.85 -9.61 -3.52
CA THR A 81 -5.51 -9.17 -4.74
C THR A 81 -6.21 -10.36 -5.38
N ASN A 82 -7.31 -10.10 -6.07
CA ASN A 82 -7.86 -11.09 -6.98
C ASN A 82 -7.18 -10.90 -8.33
N GLY A 83 -7.32 -11.85 -9.21
CA GLY A 83 -6.76 -11.77 -10.54
C GLY A 83 -5.57 -12.68 -10.68
N THR A 84 -4.89 -12.55 -11.82
CA THR A 84 -3.80 -13.46 -12.18
C THR A 84 -2.58 -13.21 -11.34
N LEU A 85 -2.07 -14.26 -10.72
CA LEU A 85 -0.84 -14.18 -9.96
C LEU A 85 0.34 -14.31 -10.90
N PRO A 86 1.49 -13.71 -10.53
CA PRO A 86 2.70 -13.90 -11.30
C PRO A 86 3.09 -15.37 -11.33
N ARG A 87 3.73 -15.77 -12.43
CA ARG A 87 4.24 -17.11 -12.57
C ARG A 87 5.15 -17.48 -11.44
N ARG A 88 6.11 -16.61 -11.17
CA ARG A 88 7.02 -16.78 -10.06
C ARG A 88 6.47 -15.95 -8.93
N ARG A 89 6.14 -16.60 -7.85
CA ARG A 89 5.53 -15.91 -6.72
C ARG A 89 6.57 -15.42 -5.75
N GLU A 90 6.49 -14.16 -5.45
CA GLU A 90 7.20 -13.60 -4.32
C GLU A 90 6.21 -13.42 -3.20
N ARG A 91 6.40 -14.19 -2.13
CA ARG A 91 5.51 -14.10 -0.98
C ARG A 91 5.83 -12.91 -0.10
N VAL A 92 7.07 -12.45 -0.15
CA VAL A 92 7.51 -11.31 0.62
C VAL A 92 8.28 -10.40 -0.32
N ARG A 93 7.96 -9.13 -0.23
CA ARG A 93 8.63 -8.12 -1.03
C ARG A 93 9.08 -7.01 -0.11
N THR A 94 10.32 -6.55 -0.29
CA THR A 94 10.85 -5.44 0.48
C THR A 94 11.09 -4.26 -0.44
N VAL A 95 10.56 -3.11 -0.06
CA VAL A 95 10.73 -1.87 -0.80
C VAL A 95 11.61 -0.96 0.04
N VAL A 96 12.78 -0.63 -0.51
CA VAL A 96 13.74 0.19 0.20
C VAL A 96 13.74 1.61 -0.32
N ALA A 97 14.37 2.48 0.46
CA ALA A 97 14.44 3.88 0.13
C ALA A 97 15.17 4.11 -1.17
N GLY A 98 14.66 5.02 -1.85
CA GLY A 98 15.37 5.96 -2.51
C GLY A 98 16.15 5.70 -3.75
N ARG A 99 15.82 4.83 -4.57
CA ARG A 99 16.49 4.76 -5.83
C ARG A 99 15.63 5.26 -6.94
N ARG A 100 16.23 6.00 -7.77
CA ARG A 100 15.50 6.54 -8.87
C ARG A 100 16.08 6.08 -10.17
#